data_c83f8099db625aa4b12a55c9adb5a8c7
#
_entry.id   c83f8099db625aa4b12a55c9adb5a8c7
#
_cell.length_a   1.000
_cell.length_b   1.000
_cell.length_c   1.000
_cell.angle_alpha   90.00
_cell.angle_beta   90.00
_cell.angle_gamma   90.00
#
_symmetry.space_group_name_H-M   'P 1'
#
loop_
_entity.id
_entity.type
_entity.pdbx_description
1 polymer ?
#
loop_
_entity_poly.entity_id
_entity_poly.type
_entity_poly.pdbx_seq_one_letter_code
_entity_poly.pdbx_strand_id
1 'polypeptide(L)'
;MRDVYGVAAFRSRQQVLRFESVLRQRGVPTQVVTTPRDISMGCGLSVRFPMERLNDVRQTLMTSNPGNLIGLYRAEYDGTRLRVAPA
;
A
#
# COMPACT_ATOMS: atom_id res chain seq x y z
N MET A 1 -6.78 -3.95 20.34
CA MET A 1 -6.76 -4.83 19.16
C MET A 1 -5.72 -4.34 18.17
N ARG A 2 -4.93 -5.24 17.67
CA ARG A 2 -3.84 -4.93 16.78
C ARG A 2 -4.25 -5.14 15.34
N ASP A 3 -4.02 -4.14 14.50
CA ASP A 3 -4.31 -4.25 13.07
C ASP A 3 -3.01 -4.03 12.31
N VAL A 4 -2.61 -5.02 11.52
CA VAL A 4 -1.37 -4.97 10.74
C VAL A 4 -1.72 -5.16 9.28
N TYR A 5 -1.21 -4.27 8.44
CA TYR A 5 -1.50 -4.32 7.02
C TYR A 5 -0.35 -3.71 6.21
N GLY A 6 -0.36 -3.98 4.92
CA GLY A 6 0.62 -3.40 4.00
C GLY A 6 0.08 -2.16 3.32
N VAL A 7 0.98 -1.28 2.94
CA VAL A 7 0.67 -0.05 2.22
C VAL A 7 1.64 0.11 1.06
N ALA A 8 1.09 0.24 -0.14
CA ALA A 8 1.86 0.61 -1.33
C ALA A 8 1.55 2.07 -1.64
N ALA A 9 2.54 2.94 -1.44
CA ALA A 9 2.35 4.38 -1.56
C ALA A 9 2.89 4.87 -2.90
N PHE A 10 2.11 5.72 -3.56
CA PHE A 10 2.45 6.29 -4.86
C PHE A 10 2.30 7.80 -4.83
N ARG A 11 3.05 8.49 -5.69
CA ARG A 11 2.92 9.95 -5.87
C ARG A 11 1.78 10.31 -6.79
N SER A 12 1.37 9.39 -7.66
CA SER A 12 0.33 9.63 -8.65
C SER A 12 -0.95 8.90 -8.28
N ARG A 13 -2.05 9.64 -8.21
CA ARG A 13 -3.37 9.08 -7.95
C ARG A 13 -3.77 8.05 -9.00
N GLN A 14 -3.43 8.32 -10.26
CA GLN A 14 -3.71 7.39 -11.36
C GLN A 14 -3.00 6.06 -11.15
N GLN A 15 -1.76 6.09 -10.68
CA GLN A 15 -0.99 4.87 -10.45
C GLN A 15 -1.56 4.04 -9.30
N VAL A 16 -2.07 4.72 -8.27
CA VAL A 16 -2.75 4.03 -7.17
C VAL A 16 -3.95 3.23 -7.68
N LEU A 17 -4.81 3.90 -8.45
CA LEU A 17 -6.03 3.27 -8.95
C LEU A 17 -5.71 2.11 -9.91
N ARG A 18 -4.71 2.30 -10.77
CA ARG A 18 -4.28 1.27 -11.71
C ARG A 18 -3.69 0.07 -10.99
N PHE A 19 -2.81 0.31 -10.01
CA PHE A 19 -2.17 -0.76 -9.26
C PHE A 19 -3.18 -1.54 -8.42
N GLU A 20 -4.11 -0.84 -7.79
CA GLU A 20 -5.18 -1.46 -7.03
C GLU A 20 -6.01 -2.40 -7.92
N SER A 21 -6.33 -1.95 -9.13
CA SER A 21 -7.07 -2.77 -10.08
C SER A 21 -6.31 -4.04 -10.46
N VAL A 22 -5.01 -3.92 -10.73
CA VAL A 22 -4.17 -5.07 -11.08
C VAL A 22 -4.11 -6.08 -9.93
N LEU A 23 -3.94 -5.60 -8.70
CA LEU A 23 -3.91 -6.48 -7.53
C LEU A 23 -5.25 -7.21 -7.36
N ARG A 24 -6.34 -6.50 -7.53
CA ARG A 24 -7.67 -7.09 -7.41
C ARG A 24 -7.90 -8.20 -8.44
N GLN A 25 -7.42 -7.99 -9.67
CA GLN A 25 -7.49 -8.99 -10.72
C GLN A 25 -6.70 -10.25 -10.37
N ARG A 26 -5.67 -10.11 -9.55
CA ARG A 26 -4.85 -11.23 -9.08
C ARG A 26 -5.40 -11.87 -7.80
N GLY A 27 -6.56 -11.43 -7.33
CA GLY A 27 -7.20 -11.99 -6.16
C GLY A 27 -6.67 -11.45 -4.84
N VAL A 28 -5.94 -10.34 -4.85
CA VAL A 28 -5.45 -9.70 -3.62
C VAL A 28 -6.51 -8.73 -3.13
N PRO A 29 -7.02 -8.87 -1.89
CA PRO A 29 -7.93 -7.89 -1.33
C PRO A 29 -7.23 -6.56 -1.17
N THR A 30 -7.86 -5.48 -1.64
CA THR A 30 -7.25 -4.15 -1.62
C THR A 30 -8.26 -3.10 -1.21
N GLN A 31 -7.75 -1.99 -0.68
CA GLN A 31 -8.49 -0.77 -0.42
C GLN A 31 -7.63 0.42 -0.79
N VAL A 32 -8.25 1.44 -1.38
CA VAL A 32 -7.59 2.72 -1.59
C VAL A 32 -7.78 3.55 -0.33
N VAL A 33 -6.66 4.01 0.23
CA VAL A 33 -6.66 4.76 1.49
C VAL A 33 -5.81 6.03 1.33
N THR A 34 -6.01 6.98 2.24
CA THR A 34 -5.12 8.14 2.32
C THR A 34 -3.75 7.68 2.81
N THR A 35 -2.71 8.17 2.17
CA THR A 35 -1.33 7.82 2.56
C THR A 35 -1.05 8.32 3.99
N PRO A 36 -0.57 7.46 4.89
CA PRO A 36 -0.19 7.89 6.23
C PRO A 36 0.86 8.99 6.19
N ARG A 37 0.76 9.93 7.12
CA ARG A 37 1.69 11.07 7.20
C ARG A 37 3.14 10.64 7.38
N ASP A 38 3.36 9.53 8.08
CA ASP A 38 4.71 9.02 8.31
C ASP A 38 5.38 8.58 7.01
N ILE A 39 4.61 8.31 5.96
CA ILE A 39 5.13 7.95 4.64
C ILE A 39 5.28 9.20 3.78
N SER A 40 4.27 10.05 3.78
CA SER A 40 4.27 11.25 2.96
C SER A 40 3.43 12.34 3.61
N MET A 41 3.99 13.53 3.70
CA MET A 41 3.31 14.69 4.30
C MET A 41 2.27 15.30 3.37
N GLY A 42 2.27 14.93 2.09
CA GLY A 42 1.31 15.45 1.13
C GLY A 42 0.02 14.66 1.10
N CYS A 43 -0.98 15.22 0.41
CA CYS A 43 -2.23 14.50 0.13
C CYS A 43 -1.95 13.46 -0.94
N GLY A 44 -1.82 12.21 -0.54
CA GLY A 44 -1.61 11.12 -1.46
C GLY A 44 -2.56 9.99 -1.18
N LEU A 45 -2.71 9.12 -2.16
CA LEU A 45 -3.46 7.88 -2.01
C LEU A 45 -2.50 6.72 -2.02
N SER A 46 -2.89 5.65 -1.32
CA SER A 46 -2.11 4.43 -1.26
C SER A 46 -3.04 3.23 -1.39
N VAL A 47 -2.46 2.07 -1.67
CA VAL A 47 -3.19 0.81 -1.70
C VAL A 47 -2.88 0.07 -0.41
N ARG A 48 -3.93 -0.25 0.35
CA ARG A 48 -3.84 -1.08 1.55
C ARG A 48 -4.11 -2.53 1.15
N PHE A 49 -3.30 -3.44 1.70
CA PHE A 49 -3.44 -4.87 1.42
C PHE A 49 -3.06 -5.68 2.66
N PRO A 50 -3.51 -6.95 2.77
CA PRO A 50 -3.11 -7.81 3.89
C PRO A 50 -1.62 -8.13 3.82
N MET A 51 -0.93 -8.08 4.96
CA MET A 51 0.52 -8.35 5.00
C MET A 51 0.89 -9.76 4.53
N GLU A 52 0.01 -10.74 4.71
CA GLU A 52 0.27 -12.10 4.22
C GLU A 52 0.31 -12.18 2.69
N ARG A 53 -0.13 -11.13 2.00
CA ARG A 53 -0.07 -11.07 0.54
C ARG A 53 1.08 -10.20 0.03
N LEU A 54 2.03 -9.86 0.89
CA LEU A 54 3.15 -8.99 0.54
C LEU A 54 3.95 -9.52 -0.66
N ASN A 55 4.18 -10.83 -0.72
CA ASN A 55 4.93 -11.40 -1.84
C ASN A 55 4.20 -11.23 -3.17
N ASP A 56 2.86 -11.37 -3.16
CA ASP A 56 2.05 -11.15 -4.35
C ASP A 56 2.13 -9.70 -4.80
N VAL A 57 2.12 -8.77 -3.85
CA VAL A 57 2.23 -7.34 -4.14
C VAL A 57 3.60 -7.02 -4.73
N ARG A 58 4.67 -7.57 -4.15
CA ARG A 58 6.02 -7.37 -4.67
C ARG A 58 6.15 -7.89 -6.11
N GLN A 59 5.63 -9.09 -6.36
CA GLN A 59 5.64 -9.66 -7.72
C GLN A 59 4.88 -8.79 -8.71
N THR A 60 3.73 -8.28 -8.29
CA THR A 60 2.93 -7.40 -9.13
C THR A 60 3.67 -6.11 -9.44
N LEU A 61 4.38 -5.54 -8.46
CA LEU A 61 5.21 -4.37 -8.69
C LEU A 61 6.31 -4.65 -9.71
N MET A 62 6.95 -5.81 -9.62
CA MET A 62 8.02 -6.18 -10.53
C MET A 62 7.51 -6.39 -11.96
N THR A 63 6.34 -7.01 -12.12
CA THR A 63 5.81 -7.32 -13.45
C THR A 63 5.09 -6.15 -14.10
N SER A 64 4.36 -5.34 -13.34
CA SER A 64 3.64 -4.20 -13.89
C SER A 64 4.46 -2.92 -13.92
N ASN A 65 5.54 -2.87 -13.13
CA ASN A 65 6.49 -1.74 -13.09
C ASN A 65 5.79 -0.38 -13.10
N PRO A 66 4.91 -0.10 -12.14
CA PRO A 66 4.19 1.18 -12.09
C PRO A 66 5.16 2.32 -11.76
N GLY A 67 4.94 3.48 -12.39
CA GLY A 67 5.71 4.66 -12.07
C GLY A 67 5.26 5.30 -10.76
N ASN A 68 6.07 6.24 -10.26
CA ASN A 68 5.72 7.09 -9.11
C ASN A 68 5.55 6.33 -7.80
N LEU A 69 6.16 5.15 -7.68
CA LEU A 69 6.13 4.41 -6.42
C LEU A 69 7.01 5.12 -5.38
N ILE A 70 6.44 5.41 -4.20
CA ILE A 70 7.19 5.92 -3.06
C ILE A 70 7.83 4.75 -2.32
N GLY A 71 7.05 3.68 -2.06
CA GLY A 71 7.57 2.50 -1.42
C GLY A 71 6.49 1.56 -0.93
N LEU A 72 6.94 0.44 -0.39
CA LEU A 72 6.10 -0.52 0.30
C LEU A 72 6.36 -0.43 1.79
N TYR A 73 5.29 -0.44 2.59
CA TYR A 73 5.38 -0.24 4.03
C TYR A 73 4.53 -1.26 4.77
N ARG A 74 4.93 -1.51 6.01
CA ARG A 74 4.14 -2.26 6.97
C ARG A 74 3.57 -1.26 7.96
N ALA A 75 2.26 -1.24 8.10
CA ALA A 75 1.57 -0.37 9.04
C ALA A 75 0.97 -1.22 10.16
N GLU A 76 1.11 -0.75 11.39
CA GLU A 76 0.58 -1.43 12.56
C GLU A 76 -0.14 -0.42 13.43
N TYR A 77 -1.42 -0.68 13.67
CA TYR A 77 -2.25 0.15 14.53
C TYR A 77 -2.58 -0.63 15.80
N ASP A 78 -2.20 -0.10 16.97
CA ASP A 78 -2.37 -0.81 18.24
C ASP A 78 -3.60 -0.31 19.04
N GLY A 79 -4.42 0.53 18.43
CA GLY A 79 -5.59 1.14 19.08
C GLY A 79 -5.37 2.56 19.51
N THR A 80 -4.12 3.02 19.60
CA THR A 80 -3.79 4.38 19.99
C THR A 80 -2.91 5.10 18.97
N ARG A 81 -1.98 4.41 18.35
CA ARG A 81 -1.08 5.04 17.39
C ARG A 81 -0.78 4.10 16.23
N LEU A 82 -0.52 4.71 15.08
CA LEU A 82 -0.11 4.01 13.88
C LEU A 82 1.42 4.04 13.79
N ARG A 83 2.02 2.87 13.59
CA ARG A 83 3.45 2.75 13.35
C ARG A 83 3.66 2.27 11.92
N VAL A 84 4.56 2.91 11.20
CA VAL A 84 4.83 2.59 9.80
C VAL A 84 6.32 2.35 9.65
N ALA A 85 6.66 1.25 8.97
CA ALA A 85 8.04 0.89 8.69
C ALA A 85 8.14 0.34 7.27
N PRO A 86 9.31 0.43 6.62
CA PRO A 86 9.50 -0.19 5.31
C PRO A 86 9.25 -1.70 5.38
N ALA A 87 8.59 -2.20 4.36
CA ALA A 87 8.29 -3.63 4.28
C ALA A 87 9.37 -4.40 3.53
#